data_d1d998c6bd5813de1d7dfda8ac09a0b8
#
_entry.id   d1d998c6bd5813de1d7dfda8ac09a0b8
#
_cell.length_a   1.000
_cell.length_b   1.000
_cell.length_c   1.000
_cell.angle_alpha   90.00
_cell.angle_beta   90.00
_cell.angle_gamma   90.00
#
_symmetry.space_group_name_H-M   'P 1'
#
loop_
_entity.id
_entity.type
_entity.pdbx_description
1 polymer ?
#
loop_
_entity_poly.entity_id
_entity_poly.type
_entity_poly.pdbx_seq_one_letter_code
_entity_poly.pdbx_strand_id
1 'polypeptide(L)'
;MKEAAKPAFGTVLTSTMAMAEYRDGRWQAHELKPVGPIPLHPAAHVLHYGSECFEGFKAYRGKDGAVSVFRMDKHVERMRQSARQLVLPEPDAAQLATMVREVIRASREQVPEPPGALYLRPMLIGTTPNIGAAATPSSTALLIVLASPVWDYFAGGAKALRIFVEDQKTRTASHLGVVKTGGNYAAALGPTLEARKQYGIDQVLFCPGGAVQETGAANFLLLRDGHVLTRSLDSSFLHGVTRDSLLTMVRDSGWRVEERPFDVAEMLEWVKTGEAALSGTAAVLAGVGTLVTRSGEHRVGNGEIGPVTQSLRKQLVAIQTGEAADTRGWLERV
;
A
#
# COMPACT_ATOMS: atom_id res chain seq x y z
N MET A 1 0.06 -35.46 3.65
CA MET A 1 -0.18 -34.46 4.69
C MET A 1 -0.86 -33.26 4.01
N LYS A 2 -2.06 -32.84 4.47
CA LYS A 2 -2.66 -31.60 3.96
C LYS A 2 -1.75 -30.43 4.36
N GLU A 3 -1.26 -29.66 3.41
CA GLU A 3 -0.52 -28.42 3.67
C GLU A 3 -1.38 -27.54 4.58
N ALA A 4 -0.84 -27.12 5.73
CA ALA A 4 -1.60 -26.26 6.64
C ALA A 4 -2.01 -24.98 5.92
N ALA A 5 -3.27 -24.59 6.03
CA ALA A 5 -3.79 -23.38 5.37
C ALA A 5 -2.94 -22.18 5.79
N LYS A 6 -2.39 -21.47 4.82
CA LYS A 6 -1.58 -20.26 5.05
C LYS A 6 -2.47 -19.21 5.74
N PRO A 7 -1.99 -18.54 6.80
CA PRO A 7 -2.78 -17.55 7.51
C PRO A 7 -3.12 -16.35 6.60
N ALA A 8 -4.24 -15.69 6.89
CA ALA A 8 -4.65 -14.49 6.16
C ALA A 8 -3.61 -13.38 6.31
N PHE A 9 -3.54 -12.50 5.33
CA PHE A 9 -2.55 -11.41 5.28
C PHE A 9 -2.59 -10.56 6.55
N GLY A 10 -1.43 -10.42 7.23
CA GLY A 10 -1.28 -9.56 8.41
C GLY A 10 -1.90 -10.08 9.70
N THR A 11 -2.40 -11.34 9.75
CA THR A 11 -3.00 -11.91 10.97
C THR A 11 -1.98 -12.54 11.93
N VAL A 12 -0.78 -12.83 11.45
CA VAL A 12 0.34 -13.34 12.25
C VAL A 12 1.41 -12.27 12.32
N LEU A 13 1.85 -11.94 13.52
CA LEU A 13 2.96 -11.01 13.72
C LEU A 13 4.22 -11.78 14.11
N THR A 14 5.38 -11.22 13.83
CA THR A 14 6.65 -11.69 14.39
C THR A 14 6.72 -11.39 15.89
N SER A 15 7.65 -11.98 16.58
CA SER A 15 7.75 -11.85 18.05
C SER A 15 8.27 -10.48 18.52
N THR A 16 8.91 -9.71 17.63
CA THR A 16 9.64 -8.50 17.99
C THR A 16 9.13 -7.29 17.21
N MET A 17 8.98 -6.15 17.88
CA MET A 17 8.72 -4.83 17.31
C MET A 17 9.80 -3.85 17.73
N ALA A 18 10.01 -2.78 16.96
CA ALA A 18 10.79 -1.62 17.38
C ALA A 18 9.84 -0.48 17.79
N MET A 19 10.20 0.27 18.82
CA MET A 19 9.41 1.40 19.31
C MET A 19 10.30 2.58 19.70
N ALA A 20 9.89 3.79 19.30
CA ALA A 20 10.51 5.06 19.71
C ALA A 20 9.42 6.03 20.19
N GLU A 21 9.76 6.83 21.20
CA GLU A 21 8.89 7.88 21.73
C GLU A 21 9.36 9.26 21.25
N TYR A 22 8.40 10.12 20.92
CA TYR A 22 8.62 11.55 20.78
C TYR A 22 8.11 12.26 22.01
N ARG A 23 9.02 12.90 22.74
CA ARG A 23 8.73 13.73 23.94
C ARG A 23 9.80 14.79 24.10
N ASP A 24 9.48 15.84 24.80
CA ASP A 24 10.40 16.96 25.05
C ASP A 24 10.98 17.57 23.76
N GLY A 25 10.16 17.62 22.70
CA GLY A 25 10.50 18.19 21.39
C GLY A 25 11.47 17.34 20.54
N ARG A 26 11.73 16.08 20.89
CA ARG A 26 12.67 15.20 20.16
C ARG A 26 12.31 13.73 20.21
N TRP A 27 12.74 12.99 19.20
CA TRP A 27 12.72 11.53 19.21
C TRP A 27 13.73 11.01 20.22
N GLN A 28 13.29 10.07 21.06
CA GLN A 28 14.16 9.32 21.97
C GLN A 28 14.81 8.15 21.22
N ALA A 29 15.82 7.53 21.84
CA ALA A 29 16.37 6.27 21.32
C ALA A 29 15.28 5.21 21.22
N HIS A 30 15.27 4.45 20.13
CA HIS A 30 14.34 3.33 19.96
C HIS A 30 14.84 2.09 20.72
N GLU A 31 13.93 1.19 20.97
CA GLU A 31 14.20 -0.10 21.59
C GLU A 31 13.46 -1.22 20.86
N LEU A 32 14.04 -2.42 20.86
CA LEU A 32 13.35 -3.64 20.45
C LEU A 32 12.59 -4.21 21.64
N LYS A 33 11.32 -4.54 21.42
CA LYS A 33 10.42 -5.11 22.43
C LYS A 33 9.67 -6.33 21.88
N PRO A 34 9.24 -7.24 22.75
CA PRO A 34 8.24 -8.25 22.36
C PRO A 34 6.97 -7.56 21.84
N VAL A 35 6.36 -8.12 20.80
CA VAL A 35 5.06 -7.66 20.32
C VAL A 35 4.00 -7.94 21.41
N GLY A 36 3.24 -6.91 21.77
CA GLY A 36 2.23 -6.98 22.82
C GLY A 36 1.38 -5.71 22.90
N PRO A 37 0.49 -5.62 23.90
CA PRO A 37 -0.32 -4.43 24.12
C PRO A 37 0.52 -3.18 24.35
N ILE A 38 0.07 -2.05 23.84
CA ILE A 38 0.66 -0.75 24.07
C ILE A 38 -0.22 0.01 25.04
N PRO A 39 0.29 0.50 26.19
CA PRO A 39 -0.49 1.31 27.10
C PRO A 39 -0.72 2.69 26.46
N LEU A 40 -1.99 3.03 26.22
CA LEU A 40 -2.41 4.36 25.76
C LEU A 40 -3.36 4.97 26.79
N HIS A 41 -3.17 6.25 27.09
CA HIS A 41 -4.14 6.99 27.91
C HIS A 41 -5.48 7.07 27.16
N PRO A 42 -6.66 6.88 27.81
CA PRO A 42 -7.96 6.97 27.13
C PRO A 42 -8.21 8.29 26.39
N ALA A 43 -7.60 9.39 26.83
CA ALA A 43 -7.65 10.69 26.15
C ALA A 43 -6.54 10.89 25.10
N ALA A 44 -5.80 9.85 24.71
CA ALA A 44 -4.74 9.99 23.70
C ALA A 44 -5.29 10.55 22.39
N HIS A 45 -4.59 11.50 21.80
CA HIS A 45 -5.01 12.28 20.64
C HIS A 45 -5.47 11.40 19.46
N VAL A 46 -4.77 10.31 19.21
CA VAL A 46 -5.10 9.35 18.14
C VAL A 46 -6.51 8.74 18.30
N LEU A 47 -6.96 8.49 19.54
CA LEU A 47 -8.25 7.85 19.81
C LEU A 47 -9.44 8.77 19.56
N HIS A 48 -9.24 10.10 19.55
CA HIS A 48 -10.29 11.10 19.39
C HIS A 48 -10.22 11.83 18.05
N TYR A 49 -9.02 12.04 17.52
CA TYR A 49 -8.79 12.88 16.33
C TYR A 49 -8.10 12.15 15.19
N GLY A 50 -7.86 10.84 15.31
CA GLY A 50 -7.29 10.03 14.24
C GLY A 50 -5.89 10.48 13.82
N SER A 51 -5.11 11.09 14.75
CA SER A 51 -3.74 11.54 14.45
C SER A 51 -2.79 10.37 14.33
N GLU A 52 -2.81 9.72 13.16
CA GLU A 52 -1.98 8.58 12.85
C GLU A 52 -1.66 8.50 11.37
N CYS A 53 -0.50 7.94 11.05
CA CYS A 53 -0.15 7.49 9.72
C CYS A 53 0.67 6.21 9.77
N PHE A 54 0.71 5.50 8.65
CA PHE A 54 1.43 4.24 8.60
C PHE A 54 2.04 3.98 7.22
N GLU A 55 2.94 3.01 7.17
CA GLU A 55 3.49 2.49 5.93
C GLU A 55 3.27 0.98 5.81
N GLY A 56 3.49 0.47 4.60
CA GLY A 56 3.44 -0.95 4.33
C GLY A 56 4.31 -1.30 3.14
N PHE A 57 5.37 -2.07 3.39
CA PHE A 57 6.30 -2.54 2.38
C PHE A 57 6.84 -3.92 2.75
N LYS A 58 7.66 -4.50 1.90
CA LYS A 58 8.08 -5.90 2.06
C LYS A 58 9.58 -6.06 2.02
N ALA A 59 10.07 -7.00 2.82
CA ALA A 59 11.38 -7.59 2.68
C ALA A 59 11.25 -9.01 2.13
N TYR A 60 12.15 -9.39 1.27
CA TYR A 60 12.13 -10.67 0.55
C TYR A 60 13.39 -11.44 0.83
N ARG A 61 13.28 -12.76 0.90
CA ARG A 61 14.41 -13.68 0.93
C ARG A 61 14.87 -13.95 -0.50
N GLY A 62 16.12 -13.67 -0.78
CA GLY A 62 16.75 -14.01 -2.06
C GLY A 62 17.22 -15.48 -2.11
N LYS A 63 17.58 -15.96 -3.29
CA LYS A 63 18.10 -17.33 -3.50
C LYS A 63 19.38 -17.62 -2.72
N ASP A 64 20.16 -16.59 -2.39
CA ASP A 64 21.38 -16.68 -1.57
C ASP A 64 21.09 -16.68 -0.07
N GLY A 65 19.81 -16.70 0.33
CA GLY A 65 19.36 -16.63 1.71
C GLY A 65 19.47 -15.22 2.34
N ALA A 66 19.95 -14.22 1.59
CA ALA A 66 19.95 -12.84 2.05
C ALA A 66 18.53 -12.27 2.07
N VAL A 67 18.29 -11.35 2.99
CA VAL A 67 17.02 -10.63 3.06
C VAL A 67 17.24 -9.20 2.58
N SER A 68 16.41 -8.74 1.66
CA SER A 68 16.48 -7.39 1.11
C SER A 68 15.13 -6.69 1.20
N VAL A 69 15.14 -5.39 1.49
CA VAL A 69 13.95 -4.52 1.52
C VAL A 69 13.83 -3.81 0.19
N PHE A 70 12.62 -3.81 -0.38
CA PHE A 70 12.33 -3.13 -1.64
C PHE A 70 11.92 -1.67 -1.40
N ARG A 71 12.67 -0.70 -1.98
CA ARG A 71 12.37 0.74 -2.00
C ARG A 71 12.10 1.34 -0.61
N MET A 72 12.87 0.94 0.41
CA MET A 72 12.71 1.42 1.78
C MET A 72 12.81 2.95 1.87
N ASP A 73 13.73 3.55 1.13
CA ASP A 73 13.91 5.01 1.02
C ASP A 73 12.61 5.76 0.70
N LYS A 74 11.86 5.27 -0.31
CA LYS A 74 10.59 5.89 -0.74
C LYS A 74 9.48 5.72 0.29
N HIS A 75 9.45 4.59 0.97
CA HIS A 75 8.48 4.35 2.03
C HIS A 75 8.76 5.20 3.28
N VAL A 76 10.03 5.33 3.67
CA VAL A 76 10.45 6.20 4.76
C VAL A 76 10.06 7.66 4.46
N GLU A 77 10.37 8.16 3.26
CA GLU A 77 10.03 9.54 2.90
C GLU A 77 8.51 9.76 2.82
N ARG A 78 7.74 8.81 2.29
CA ARG A 78 6.28 8.94 2.25
C ARG A 78 5.65 8.92 3.64
N MET A 79 6.20 8.15 4.60
CA MET A 79 5.77 8.21 5.98
C MET A 79 6.03 9.59 6.60
N ARG A 80 7.21 10.17 6.36
CA ARG A 80 7.56 11.52 6.80
C ARG A 80 6.62 12.57 6.18
N GLN A 81 6.34 12.46 4.88
CA GLN A 81 5.35 13.30 4.20
C GLN A 81 3.96 13.19 4.84
N SER A 82 3.49 11.97 5.14
CA SER A 82 2.21 11.77 5.82
C SER A 82 2.20 12.41 7.21
N ALA A 83 3.28 12.26 7.98
CA ALA A 83 3.42 12.89 9.29
C ALA A 83 3.35 14.43 9.21
N ARG A 84 4.08 15.06 8.26
CA ARG A 84 4.03 16.51 8.02
C ARG A 84 2.61 16.99 7.70
N GLN A 85 1.89 16.30 6.83
CA GLN A 85 0.53 16.64 6.42
C GLN A 85 -0.48 16.55 7.58
N LEU A 86 -0.26 15.64 8.52
CA LEU A 86 -1.10 15.45 9.71
C LEU A 86 -0.62 16.24 10.92
N VAL A 87 0.42 17.08 10.75
CA VAL A 87 1.05 17.86 11.83
C VAL A 87 1.47 16.96 13.01
N LEU A 88 1.91 15.75 12.70
CA LEU A 88 2.53 14.84 13.65
C LEU A 88 4.06 15.10 13.73
N PRO A 89 4.72 14.78 14.85
CA PRO A 89 6.17 14.81 14.92
C PRO A 89 6.78 13.97 13.79
N GLU A 90 7.55 14.61 12.91
CA GLU A 90 8.16 13.94 11.76
C GLU A 90 9.20 12.93 12.22
N PRO A 91 9.14 11.65 11.80
CA PRO A 91 10.17 10.68 12.13
C PRO A 91 11.54 11.06 11.57
N ASP A 92 12.61 10.85 12.35
CA ASP A 92 13.96 10.88 11.81
C ASP A 92 14.14 9.74 10.80
N ALA A 93 14.58 10.06 9.59
CA ALA A 93 14.67 9.09 8.51
C ALA A 93 15.68 7.97 8.80
N ALA A 94 16.84 8.31 9.39
CA ALA A 94 17.87 7.34 9.70
C ALA A 94 17.44 6.42 10.85
N GLN A 95 16.78 6.98 11.87
CA GLN A 95 16.23 6.20 12.99
C GLN A 95 15.16 5.24 12.50
N LEU A 96 14.17 5.70 11.71
CA LEU A 96 13.11 4.83 11.17
C LEU A 96 13.69 3.71 10.30
N ALA A 97 14.63 4.01 9.41
CA ALA A 97 15.31 3.00 8.60
C ALA A 97 16.08 1.98 9.48
N THR A 98 16.73 2.44 10.56
CA THR A 98 17.41 1.54 11.50
C THR A 98 16.43 0.64 12.24
N MET A 99 15.32 1.18 12.75
CA MET A 99 14.24 0.40 13.37
C MET A 99 13.73 -0.70 12.45
N VAL A 100 13.52 -0.38 11.16
CA VAL A 100 13.08 -1.37 10.15
C VAL A 100 14.11 -2.48 9.98
N ARG A 101 15.41 -2.14 9.80
CA ARG A 101 16.49 -3.14 9.65
C ARG A 101 16.58 -4.05 10.87
N GLU A 102 16.49 -3.50 12.06
CA GLU A 102 16.60 -4.27 13.31
C GLU A 102 15.41 -5.23 13.49
N VAL A 103 14.17 -4.80 13.17
CA VAL A 103 13.01 -5.70 13.18
C VAL A 103 13.17 -6.82 12.17
N ILE A 104 13.71 -6.55 10.97
CA ILE A 104 13.97 -7.59 9.96
C ILE A 104 15.04 -8.57 10.49
N ARG A 105 16.14 -8.08 11.06
CA ARG A 105 17.20 -8.93 11.63
C ARG A 105 16.68 -9.82 12.75
N ALA A 106 15.90 -9.24 13.67
CA ALA A 106 15.26 -9.98 14.78
C ALA A 106 14.23 -11.02 14.29
N SER A 107 13.68 -10.84 13.09
CA SER A 107 12.66 -11.71 12.49
C SER A 107 13.18 -12.55 11.32
N ARG A 108 14.51 -12.63 11.12
CA ARG A 108 15.14 -13.21 9.93
C ARG A 108 14.66 -14.63 9.63
N GLU A 109 14.55 -15.46 10.67
CA GLU A 109 14.10 -16.86 10.55
C GLU A 109 12.61 -16.97 10.16
N GLN A 110 11.84 -15.92 10.39
CA GLN A 110 10.41 -15.85 10.09
C GLN A 110 10.11 -15.26 8.71
N VAL A 111 11.13 -14.84 7.95
CA VAL A 111 10.97 -14.36 6.57
C VAL A 111 10.65 -15.57 5.69
N PRO A 112 9.45 -15.65 5.10
CA PRO A 112 9.08 -16.79 4.28
C PRO A 112 9.93 -16.90 2.99
N GLU A 113 10.07 -18.13 2.50
CA GLU A 113 10.61 -18.36 1.16
C GLU A 113 9.70 -17.75 0.07
N PRO A 114 10.24 -17.34 -1.07
CA PRO A 114 9.43 -16.87 -2.20
C PRO A 114 8.34 -17.91 -2.60
N PRO A 115 7.16 -17.47 -2.97
CA PRO A 115 6.70 -16.10 -3.19
C PRO A 115 6.26 -15.35 -1.92
N GLY A 116 6.59 -15.85 -0.73
CA GLY A 116 6.34 -15.19 0.55
C GLY A 116 7.27 -13.98 0.77
N ALA A 117 6.97 -13.21 1.79
CA ALA A 117 7.73 -12.03 2.17
C ALA A 117 7.49 -11.68 3.64
N LEU A 118 8.34 -10.86 4.22
CA LEU A 118 8.08 -10.20 5.49
C LEU A 118 7.46 -8.83 5.22
N TYR A 119 6.21 -8.63 5.63
CA TYR A 119 5.52 -7.35 5.52
C TYR A 119 5.86 -6.47 6.71
N LEU A 120 6.40 -5.29 6.46
CA LEU A 120 6.75 -4.28 7.45
C LEU A 120 5.61 -3.28 7.59
N ARG A 121 5.23 -2.96 8.84
CA ARG A 121 4.20 -1.99 9.19
C ARG A 121 4.75 -0.94 10.16
N PRO A 122 5.51 0.07 9.66
CA PRO A 122 5.72 1.27 10.46
C PRO A 122 4.39 1.99 10.68
N MET A 123 4.16 2.47 11.90
CA MET A 123 3.03 3.33 12.25
C MET A 123 3.45 4.41 13.22
N LEU A 124 2.87 5.59 13.09
CA LEU A 124 3.08 6.75 13.94
C LEU A 124 1.74 7.21 14.50
N ILE A 125 1.65 7.37 15.81
CA ILE A 125 0.44 7.79 16.50
C ILE A 125 0.71 8.98 17.44
N GLY A 126 -0.19 9.95 17.47
CA GLY A 126 -0.18 11.04 18.44
C GLY A 126 -0.76 10.61 19.79
N THR A 127 0.00 10.83 20.86
CA THR A 127 -0.32 10.25 22.18
C THR A 127 -0.66 11.27 23.27
N THR A 128 -0.60 12.58 22.99
CA THR A 128 -0.94 13.62 23.97
C THR A 128 -2.34 13.41 24.54
N PRO A 129 -2.49 13.31 25.88
CA PRO A 129 -3.79 13.05 26.50
C PRO A 129 -4.60 14.35 26.64
N ASN A 130 -5.39 14.70 25.62
CA ASN A 130 -6.24 15.89 25.62
C ASN A 130 -7.46 15.72 24.69
N ILE A 131 -8.67 15.60 25.26
CA ILE A 131 -9.92 15.49 24.51
C ILE A 131 -10.44 16.84 23.98
N GLY A 132 -9.82 17.96 24.34
CA GLY A 132 -10.15 19.30 23.85
C GLY A 132 -9.20 19.81 22.76
N ALA A 133 -8.34 18.96 22.21
CA ALA A 133 -7.23 19.37 21.33
C ALA A 133 -7.55 19.29 19.81
N ALA A 134 -8.81 19.51 19.40
CA ALA A 134 -9.23 19.41 18.00
C ALA A 134 -8.44 20.33 17.03
N ALA A 135 -7.91 21.45 17.54
CA ALA A 135 -7.11 22.40 16.77
C ALA A 135 -5.65 22.52 17.27
N THR A 136 -5.18 21.55 18.05
CA THR A 136 -3.84 21.55 18.62
C THR A 136 -3.14 20.24 18.27
N PRO A 137 -1.96 20.25 17.63
CA PRO A 137 -1.23 19.04 17.30
C PRO A 137 -0.83 18.24 18.55
N SER A 138 -0.68 16.94 18.40
CA SER A 138 -0.12 16.11 19.46
C SER A 138 1.38 16.46 19.69
N SER A 139 1.73 16.83 20.91
CA SER A 139 3.11 17.15 21.31
C SER A 139 3.93 15.93 21.70
N THR A 140 3.30 14.76 21.83
CA THR A 140 3.94 13.47 22.06
C THR A 140 3.47 12.44 21.05
N ALA A 141 4.33 11.48 20.71
CA ALA A 141 3.98 10.45 19.73
C ALA A 141 4.73 9.14 19.99
N LEU A 142 4.19 8.05 19.45
CA LEU A 142 4.86 6.75 19.35
C LEU A 142 5.08 6.40 17.88
N LEU A 143 6.32 6.03 17.54
CA LEU A 143 6.70 5.42 16.28
C LEU A 143 6.96 3.94 16.54
N ILE A 144 6.27 3.06 15.81
CA ILE A 144 6.31 1.61 16.02
C ILE A 144 6.54 0.95 14.68
N VAL A 145 7.40 -0.08 14.65
CA VAL A 145 7.59 -0.94 13.49
C VAL A 145 7.22 -2.36 13.85
N LEU A 146 6.16 -2.87 13.21
CA LEU A 146 5.72 -4.27 13.29
C LEU A 146 6.14 -5.02 12.03
N ALA A 147 6.21 -6.34 12.12
CA ALA A 147 6.41 -7.21 10.97
C ALA A 147 5.47 -8.42 10.99
N SER A 148 5.11 -8.89 9.80
CA SER A 148 4.21 -10.03 9.60
C SER A 148 4.73 -10.89 8.45
N PRO A 149 4.96 -12.21 8.64
CA PRO A 149 5.19 -13.10 7.53
C PRO A 149 3.90 -13.19 6.69
N VAL A 150 4.03 -12.98 5.39
CA VAL A 150 2.91 -13.01 4.44
C VAL A 150 3.25 -13.89 3.25
N TRP A 151 2.22 -14.47 2.66
CA TRP A 151 2.34 -15.30 1.46
C TRP A 151 1.72 -14.60 0.26
N ASP A 152 1.59 -15.30 -0.86
CA ASP A 152 0.97 -14.69 -2.04
C ASP A 152 -0.44 -14.19 -1.67
N TYR A 153 -0.70 -12.94 -1.99
CA TYR A 153 -2.00 -12.31 -1.75
C TYR A 153 -3.15 -13.09 -2.40
N PHE A 154 -2.86 -13.81 -3.47
CA PHE A 154 -3.79 -14.67 -4.18
C PHE A 154 -3.56 -16.15 -3.86
N ALA A 155 -3.62 -16.54 -2.59
CA ALA A 155 -3.37 -17.92 -2.14
C ALA A 155 -4.22 -19.01 -2.83
N GLY A 156 -5.32 -18.64 -3.48
CA GLY A 156 -6.18 -19.53 -4.29
C GLY A 156 -5.91 -19.48 -5.80
N GLY A 157 -4.78 -18.87 -6.22
CA GLY A 157 -4.51 -18.51 -7.62
C GLY A 157 -4.97 -17.09 -7.94
N ALA A 158 -4.26 -16.42 -8.84
CA ALA A 158 -4.62 -15.09 -9.28
C ALA A 158 -5.93 -15.17 -10.09
N LYS A 159 -6.99 -14.53 -9.57
CA LYS A 159 -8.24 -14.35 -10.30
C LYS A 159 -8.36 -12.90 -10.76
N ALA A 160 -9.00 -12.67 -11.88
CA ALA A 160 -9.35 -11.33 -12.33
C ALA A 160 -10.37 -10.69 -11.38
N LEU A 161 -10.11 -9.45 -11.00
CA LEU A 161 -10.93 -8.73 -10.01
C LEU A 161 -12.21 -8.16 -10.65
N ARG A 162 -13.26 -8.10 -9.85
CA ARG A 162 -14.49 -7.36 -10.13
C ARG A 162 -14.46 -6.04 -9.37
N ILE A 163 -14.53 -4.92 -10.07
CA ILE A 163 -14.36 -3.59 -9.50
C ILE A 163 -15.63 -2.77 -9.73
N PHE A 164 -16.22 -2.22 -8.66
CA PHE A 164 -17.30 -1.26 -8.78
C PHE A 164 -16.77 0.15 -9.02
N VAL A 165 -17.32 0.84 -10.00
CA VAL A 165 -17.00 2.23 -10.35
C VAL A 165 -17.94 3.14 -9.55
N GLU A 166 -17.38 3.78 -8.50
CA GLU A 166 -18.12 4.69 -7.61
C GLU A 166 -17.94 6.14 -8.07
N ASP A 167 -18.92 6.68 -8.76
CA ASP A 167 -18.90 8.01 -9.37
C ASP A 167 -19.54 9.11 -8.51
N GLN A 168 -20.17 8.75 -7.37
CA GLN A 168 -20.89 9.68 -6.50
C GLN A 168 -20.14 9.98 -5.20
N LYS A 169 -19.38 9.01 -4.67
CA LYS A 169 -18.66 9.15 -3.40
C LYS A 169 -17.17 9.36 -3.65
N THR A 170 -16.53 10.10 -2.75
CA THR A 170 -15.07 10.25 -2.73
C THR A 170 -14.44 9.23 -1.79
N ARG A 171 -13.19 8.81 -2.09
CA ARG A 171 -12.41 7.95 -1.18
C ARG A 171 -12.03 8.68 0.11
N THR A 172 -11.72 9.96 -0.01
CA THR A 172 -11.23 10.83 1.07
C THR A 172 -11.44 12.29 0.70
N ALA A 173 -11.20 13.21 1.62
CA ALA A 173 -11.06 14.62 1.29
C ALA A 173 -9.93 14.82 0.27
N SER A 174 -10.13 15.66 -0.74
CA SER A 174 -9.24 15.78 -1.91
C SER A 174 -7.79 16.19 -1.57
N HIS A 175 -7.56 16.86 -0.45
CA HIS A 175 -6.22 17.25 0.02
C HIS A 175 -5.53 16.20 0.91
N LEU A 176 -6.26 15.15 1.33
CA LEU A 176 -5.74 14.08 2.19
C LEU A 176 -5.45 12.78 1.43
N GLY A 177 -5.68 12.74 0.12
CA GLY A 177 -5.44 11.53 -0.67
C GLY A 177 -4.00 11.04 -0.65
N VAL A 178 -3.05 11.97 -0.61
CA VAL A 178 -1.61 11.68 -0.53
C VAL A 178 -1.14 11.14 0.83
N VAL A 179 -1.99 11.24 1.86
CA VAL A 179 -1.67 10.84 3.23
C VAL A 179 -2.03 9.37 3.43
N LYS A 180 -1.08 8.57 3.92
CA LYS A 180 -1.34 7.17 4.26
C LYS A 180 -1.79 7.07 5.72
N THR A 181 -3.07 7.37 5.96
CA THR A 181 -3.72 7.39 7.29
C THR A 181 -4.94 6.48 7.34
N GLY A 182 -5.23 5.88 8.49
CA GLY A 182 -6.39 5.02 8.72
C GLY A 182 -7.72 5.71 8.46
N GLY A 183 -7.79 7.03 8.65
CA GLY A 183 -8.97 7.83 8.32
C GLY A 183 -9.43 7.67 6.86
N ASN A 184 -8.50 7.62 5.91
CA ASN A 184 -8.80 7.39 4.50
C ASN A 184 -9.34 5.97 4.24
N TYR A 185 -8.82 4.96 4.96
CA TYR A 185 -9.32 3.58 4.87
C TYR A 185 -10.70 3.44 5.52
N ALA A 186 -10.92 4.09 6.65
CA ALA A 186 -12.21 4.11 7.33
C ALA A 186 -13.30 4.77 6.46
N ALA A 187 -12.98 5.87 5.78
CA ALA A 187 -13.89 6.55 4.86
C ALA A 187 -14.29 5.65 3.67
N ALA A 188 -13.35 4.85 3.14
CA ALA A 188 -13.60 3.96 2.02
C ALA A 188 -14.31 2.65 2.41
N LEU A 189 -14.30 2.26 3.69
CA LEU A 189 -14.79 0.95 4.14
C LEU A 189 -16.30 0.79 3.95
N GLY A 190 -17.09 1.76 4.38
CA GLY A 190 -18.56 1.73 4.24
C GLY A 190 -19.01 1.57 2.77
N PRO A 191 -18.59 2.47 1.85
CA PRO A 191 -18.88 2.33 0.43
C PRO A 191 -18.42 1.00 -0.17
N THR A 192 -17.27 0.48 0.25
CA THR A 192 -16.76 -0.82 -0.25
C THR A 192 -17.65 -1.99 0.20
N LEU A 193 -18.07 -2.02 1.46
CA LEU A 193 -18.93 -3.08 1.98
C LEU A 193 -20.33 -3.02 1.37
N GLU A 194 -20.89 -1.83 1.20
CA GLU A 194 -22.18 -1.61 0.52
C GLU A 194 -22.14 -2.13 -0.92
N ALA A 195 -21.13 -1.71 -1.70
CA ALA A 195 -20.98 -2.15 -3.07
C ALA A 195 -20.71 -3.66 -3.18
N ARG A 196 -19.92 -4.22 -2.24
CA ARG A 196 -19.69 -5.67 -2.19
C ARG A 196 -20.98 -6.45 -1.97
N LYS A 197 -21.82 -6.00 -1.05
CA LYS A 197 -23.12 -6.63 -0.76
C LYS A 197 -24.06 -6.53 -1.96
N GLN A 198 -24.07 -5.40 -2.65
CA GLN A 198 -25.02 -5.12 -3.74
C GLN A 198 -24.58 -5.75 -5.07
N TYR A 199 -23.29 -5.71 -5.40
CA TYR A 199 -22.77 -6.06 -6.74
C TYR A 199 -21.80 -7.24 -6.76
N GLY A 200 -21.47 -7.84 -5.59
CA GLY A 200 -20.55 -8.98 -5.52
C GLY A 200 -19.13 -8.65 -6.01
N ILE A 201 -18.62 -7.49 -5.66
CA ILE A 201 -17.32 -6.97 -6.12
C ILE A 201 -16.17 -7.25 -5.13
N ASP A 202 -14.95 -7.20 -5.64
CA ASP A 202 -13.75 -7.35 -4.84
C ASP A 202 -13.27 -5.99 -4.27
N GLN A 203 -13.34 -4.90 -5.07
CA GLN A 203 -12.87 -3.56 -4.71
C GLN A 203 -13.78 -2.47 -5.32
N VAL A 204 -13.65 -1.24 -4.80
CA VAL A 204 -14.29 -0.03 -5.34
C VAL A 204 -13.22 0.87 -5.95
N LEU A 205 -13.42 1.30 -7.19
CA LEU A 205 -12.67 2.37 -7.84
C LEU A 205 -13.44 3.68 -7.68
N PHE A 206 -12.88 4.63 -6.99
CA PHE A 206 -13.49 5.93 -6.76
C PHE A 206 -13.26 6.84 -7.97
N CYS A 207 -14.36 7.34 -8.52
CA CYS A 207 -14.38 8.18 -9.72
C CYS A 207 -15.32 9.39 -9.53
N PRO A 208 -15.10 10.25 -8.51
CA PRO A 208 -16.04 11.33 -8.20
C PRO A 208 -16.28 12.24 -9.42
N GLY A 209 -17.55 12.44 -9.76
CA GLY A 209 -17.94 13.21 -10.94
C GLY A 209 -17.46 12.61 -12.26
N GLY A 210 -17.17 11.32 -12.30
CA GLY A 210 -16.65 10.61 -13.47
C GLY A 210 -15.12 10.64 -13.62
N ALA A 211 -14.39 11.40 -12.82
CA ALA A 211 -12.92 11.46 -12.89
C ALA A 211 -12.28 10.24 -12.21
N VAL A 212 -11.60 9.38 -12.97
CA VAL A 212 -10.96 8.17 -12.42
C VAL A 212 -9.83 8.57 -11.47
N GLN A 213 -9.83 7.98 -10.25
CA GLN A 213 -8.79 8.19 -9.24
C GLN A 213 -8.09 6.88 -8.88
N GLU A 214 -8.42 6.31 -7.72
CA GLU A 214 -7.83 5.05 -7.23
C GLU A 214 -8.87 4.21 -6.46
N THR A 215 -8.51 2.99 -6.10
CA THR A 215 -9.34 2.18 -5.20
C THR A 215 -9.09 2.56 -3.73
N GLY A 216 -9.80 1.91 -2.80
CA GLY A 216 -9.58 2.11 -1.37
C GLY A 216 -8.12 1.89 -0.91
N ALA A 217 -7.32 1.10 -1.64
CA ALA A 217 -5.98 0.68 -1.19
C ALA A 217 -4.94 0.49 -2.31
N ALA A 218 -5.26 0.77 -3.59
CA ALA A 218 -4.36 0.55 -4.72
C ALA A 218 -4.59 1.57 -5.84
N ASN A 219 -3.51 1.95 -6.53
CA ASN A 219 -3.60 2.83 -7.70
C ASN A 219 -4.11 2.05 -8.92
N PHE A 220 -4.81 2.74 -9.80
CA PHE A 220 -5.42 2.18 -11.01
C PHE A 220 -4.59 2.50 -12.26
N LEU A 221 -4.39 1.48 -13.11
CA LEU A 221 -3.65 1.58 -14.37
C LEU A 221 -4.47 0.95 -15.50
N LEU A 222 -4.40 1.55 -16.66
CA LEU A 222 -4.87 1.01 -17.93
C LEU A 222 -3.64 0.59 -18.74
N LEU A 223 -3.65 -0.62 -19.29
CA LEU A 223 -2.50 -1.25 -19.92
C LEU A 223 -2.85 -1.73 -21.33
N ARG A 224 -1.91 -1.58 -22.25
CA ARG A 224 -1.84 -2.24 -23.57
C ARG A 224 -0.38 -2.60 -23.82
N ASP A 225 -0.11 -3.42 -24.80
CA ASP A 225 1.27 -3.70 -25.18
C ASP A 225 1.99 -2.39 -25.59
N GLY A 226 3.12 -2.13 -24.95
CA GLY A 226 3.90 -0.91 -25.16
C GLY A 226 3.26 0.40 -24.65
N HIS A 227 2.11 0.37 -23.94
CA HIS A 227 1.43 1.60 -23.53
C HIS A 227 0.75 1.49 -22.16
N VAL A 228 1.00 2.46 -21.28
CA VAL A 228 0.35 2.62 -19.97
C VAL A 228 -0.31 3.99 -19.87
N LEU A 229 -1.58 4.02 -19.44
CA LEU A 229 -2.28 5.23 -19.03
C LEU A 229 -2.64 5.12 -17.54
N THR A 230 -2.31 6.15 -16.79
CA THR A 230 -2.70 6.29 -15.38
C THR A 230 -2.90 7.77 -15.06
N ARG A 231 -3.63 8.05 -13.97
CA ARG A 231 -3.83 9.44 -13.56
C ARG A 231 -2.52 10.10 -13.16
N SER A 232 -2.32 11.36 -13.57
CA SER A 232 -1.23 12.21 -13.06
C SER A 232 -1.35 12.41 -11.55
N LEU A 233 -0.21 12.47 -10.86
CA LEU A 233 -0.17 12.64 -9.41
C LEU A 233 -0.76 13.99 -9.01
N ASP A 234 -1.68 13.95 -8.04
CA ASP A 234 -2.25 15.12 -7.38
C ASP A 234 -2.53 14.80 -5.89
N SER A 235 -3.16 15.71 -5.16
CA SER A 235 -3.43 15.52 -3.72
C SER A 235 -4.60 14.57 -3.43
N SER A 236 -5.35 14.12 -4.44
CA SER A 236 -6.59 13.35 -4.24
C SER A 236 -6.39 11.85 -4.04
N PHE A 237 -5.16 11.34 -4.28
CA PHE A 237 -4.86 9.91 -4.13
C PHE A 237 -3.41 9.63 -3.74
N LEU A 238 -3.13 8.40 -3.29
CA LEU A 238 -1.82 8.04 -2.77
C LEU A 238 -0.78 7.88 -3.89
N HIS A 239 0.38 8.51 -3.72
CA HIS A 239 1.53 8.34 -4.61
C HIS A 239 2.19 6.98 -4.34
N GLY A 240 1.75 5.95 -5.06
CA GLY A 240 2.14 4.56 -4.83
C GLY A 240 3.58 4.27 -5.22
N VAL A 241 4.37 3.70 -4.30
CA VAL A 241 5.75 3.26 -4.59
C VAL A 241 5.76 2.13 -5.61
N THR A 242 4.80 1.19 -5.55
CA THR A 242 4.65 0.14 -6.57
C THR A 242 4.29 0.71 -7.93
N ARG A 243 3.37 1.71 -7.98
CA ARG A 243 3.04 2.43 -9.21
C ARG A 243 4.29 3.08 -9.82
N ASP A 244 5.05 3.82 -9.02
CA ASP A 244 6.29 4.48 -9.45
C ASP A 244 7.30 3.46 -10.00
N SER A 245 7.46 2.33 -9.33
CA SER A 245 8.36 1.26 -9.79
C SER A 245 7.92 0.66 -11.13
N LEU A 246 6.62 0.39 -11.32
CA LEU A 246 6.09 -0.11 -12.59
C LEU A 246 6.27 0.89 -13.72
N LEU A 247 5.94 2.17 -13.48
CA LEU A 247 6.09 3.21 -14.50
C LEU A 247 7.56 3.43 -14.89
N THR A 248 8.49 3.33 -13.92
CA THR A 248 9.93 3.39 -14.20
C THR A 248 10.36 2.21 -15.07
N MET A 249 9.96 0.99 -14.72
CA MET A 249 10.31 -0.21 -15.51
C MET A 249 9.84 -0.12 -16.96
N VAL A 250 8.59 0.29 -17.18
CA VAL A 250 8.04 0.35 -18.54
C VAL A 250 8.65 1.51 -19.36
N ARG A 251 9.01 2.64 -18.73
CA ARG A 251 9.75 3.73 -19.40
C ARG A 251 11.13 3.27 -19.87
N ASP A 252 11.86 2.57 -19.00
CA ASP A 252 13.17 2.02 -19.33
C ASP A 252 13.10 0.98 -20.47
N SER A 253 11.94 0.35 -20.64
CA SER A 253 11.66 -0.58 -21.74
C SER A 253 11.14 0.12 -23.01
N GLY A 254 11.12 1.45 -23.03
CA GLY A 254 10.69 2.25 -24.19
C GLY A 254 9.17 2.33 -24.39
N TRP A 255 8.37 2.00 -23.37
CA TRP A 255 6.92 2.10 -23.46
C TRP A 255 6.45 3.55 -23.42
N ARG A 256 5.34 3.81 -24.12
CA ARG A 256 4.58 5.05 -23.94
C ARG A 256 3.92 5.06 -22.58
N VAL A 257 4.21 6.08 -21.76
CA VAL A 257 3.60 6.28 -20.45
C VAL A 257 2.86 7.61 -20.45
N GLU A 258 1.54 7.55 -20.31
CA GLU A 258 0.69 8.72 -20.16
C GLU A 258 0.25 8.86 -18.69
N GLU A 259 0.67 9.96 -18.08
CA GLU A 259 0.21 10.39 -16.76
C GLU A 259 -0.66 11.62 -16.90
N ARG A 260 -1.98 11.44 -16.98
CA ARG A 260 -2.95 12.53 -17.16
C ARG A 260 -4.30 12.19 -16.55
N PRO A 261 -5.17 13.18 -16.32
CA PRO A 261 -6.57 12.91 -16.02
C PRO A 261 -7.26 12.16 -17.16
N PHE A 262 -8.18 11.27 -16.79
CA PHE A 262 -9.11 10.61 -17.72
C PHE A 262 -10.40 10.25 -16.94
N ASP A 263 -11.47 10.04 -17.67
CA ASP A 263 -12.79 9.78 -17.11
C ASP A 263 -13.24 8.32 -17.27
N VAL A 264 -14.40 8.03 -16.69
CA VAL A 264 -15.03 6.70 -16.77
C VAL A 264 -15.35 6.32 -18.20
N ALA A 265 -15.77 7.26 -19.05
CA ALA A 265 -16.11 6.96 -20.44
C ALA A 265 -14.88 6.52 -21.23
N GLU A 266 -13.76 7.24 -21.09
CA GLU A 266 -12.48 6.86 -21.70
C GLU A 266 -11.97 5.53 -21.15
N MET A 267 -12.08 5.31 -19.84
CA MET A 267 -11.72 4.03 -19.22
C MET A 267 -12.51 2.86 -19.82
N LEU A 268 -13.83 3.00 -19.94
CA LEU A 268 -14.70 1.95 -20.50
C LEU A 268 -14.42 1.68 -21.99
N GLU A 269 -14.04 2.70 -22.75
CA GLU A 269 -13.60 2.51 -24.12
C GLU A 269 -12.24 1.80 -24.20
N TRP A 270 -11.29 2.19 -23.33
CA TRP A 270 -9.97 1.54 -23.27
C TRP A 270 -10.06 0.04 -23.02
N VAL A 271 -10.86 -0.38 -22.05
CA VAL A 271 -10.90 -1.78 -21.62
C VAL A 271 -11.57 -2.73 -22.60
N LYS A 272 -12.19 -2.22 -23.66
CA LYS A 272 -12.70 -3.09 -24.74
C LYS A 272 -11.58 -3.87 -25.45
N THR A 273 -10.40 -3.29 -25.55
CA THR A 273 -9.25 -3.88 -26.24
C THR A 273 -7.95 -3.88 -25.41
N GLY A 274 -7.99 -3.25 -24.24
CA GLY A 274 -6.88 -3.16 -23.30
C GLY A 274 -7.14 -3.89 -22.00
N GLU A 275 -6.21 -3.76 -21.09
CA GLU A 275 -6.26 -4.33 -19.76
C GLU A 275 -6.44 -3.23 -18.71
N ALA A 276 -6.93 -3.59 -17.54
CA ALA A 276 -6.93 -2.74 -16.35
C ALA A 276 -6.30 -3.49 -15.18
N ALA A 277 -5.56 -2.77 -14.35
CA ALA A 277 -4.86 -3.36 -13.22
C ALA A 277 -4.80 -2.42 -12.01
N LEU A 278 -4.66 -3.02 -10.84
CA LEU A 278 -4.45 -2.36 -9.55
C LEU A 278 -3.02 -2.58 -9.08
N SER A 279 -2.29 -1.50 -8.75
CA SER A 279 -0.94 -1.60 -8.21
C SER A 279 -0.88 -1.24 -6.73
N GLY A 280 -0.18 -2.07 -5.95
CA GLY A 280 0.02 -1.85 -4.52
C GLY A 280 0.93 -2.89 -3.89
N THR A 281 1.50 -2.60 -2.73
CA THR A 281 2.49 -3.47 -2.06
C THR A 281 1.98 -4.89 -1.80
N ALA A 282 0.70 -5.06 -1.44
CA ALA A 282 0.17 -6.36 -1.06
C ALA A 282 0.12 -7.33 -2.24
N ALA A 283 -0.51 -6.92 -3.35
CA ALA A 283 -0.74 -7.74 -4.54
C ALA A 283 0.29 -7.54 -5.65
N VAL A 284 1.17 -6.54 -5.50
CA VAL A 284 2.11 -6.05 -6.53
C VAL A 284 1.34 -5.47 -7.72
N LEU A 285 0.75 -6.30 -8.55
CA LEU A 285 -0.13 -5.92 -9.65
C LEU A 285 -1.24 -6.97 -9.77
N ALA A 286 -2.50 -6.52 -9.71
CA ALA A 286 -3.69 -7.36 -9.77
C ALA A 286 -4.53 -6.98 -10.99
N GLY A 287 -4.83 -7.95 -11.86
CA GLY A 287 -5.63 -7.71 -13.07
C GLY A 287 -7.13 -7.57 -12.77
N VAL A 288 -7.77 -6.67 -13.48
CA VAL A 288 -9.22 -6.44 -13.44
C VAL A 288 -9.87 -7.16 -14.61
N GLY A 289 -10.88 -7.99 -14.36
CA GLY A 289 -11.64 -8.69 -15.39
C GLY A 289 -13.02 -8.08 -15.67
N THR A 290 -13.56 -7.35 -14.68
CA THR A 290 -14.89 -6.72 -14.84
C THR A 290 -14.94 -5.39 -14.11
N LEU A 291 -15.44 -4.37 -14.79
CA LEU A 291 -15.85 -3.11 -14.19
C LEU A 291 -17.39 -3.13 -14.08
N VAL A 292 -17.89 -2.85 -12.88
CA VAL A 292 -19.32 -2.80 -12.58
C VAL A 292 -19.70 -1.35 -12.36
N THR A 293 -20.64 -0.85 -13.13
CA THR A 293 -21.23 0.48 -12.97
C THR A 293 -22.68 0.36 -12.49
N ARG A 294 -23.32 1.46 -12.14
CA ARG A 294 -24.77 1.46 -11.85
C ARG A 294 -25.64 1.12 -13.06
N SER A 295 -25.12 1.27 -14.27
CA SER A 295 -25.81 0.95 -15.51
C SER A 295 -25.57 -0.48 -16.02
N GLY A 296 -24.60 -1.21 -15.46
CA GLY A 296 -24.30 -2.59 -15.87
C GLY A 296 -22.84 -2.99 -15.70
N GLU A 297 -22.53 -4.16 -16.24
CA GLU A 297 -21.18 -4.74 -16.20
C GLU A 297 -20.45 -4.53 -17.52
N HIS A 298 -19.16 -4.21 -17.42
CA HIS A 298 -18.25 -4.00 -18.54
C HIS A 298 -17.07 -4.96 -18.41
N ARG A 299 -16.97 -5.86 -19.36
CA ARG A 299 -15.88 -6.83 -19.40
C ARG A 299 -14.58 -6.17 -19.83
N VAL A 300 -13.49 -6.45 -19.11
CA VAL A 300 -12.14 -6.00 -19.47
C VAL A 300 -11.51 -7.06 -20.36
N GLY A 301 -11.24 -6.75 -21.61
CA GLY A 301 -10.74 -7.72 -22.58
C GLY A 301 -11.58 -9.00 -22.64
N ASN A 302 -10.96 -10.14 -22.36
CA ASN A 302 -11.64 -11.44 -22.28
C ASN A 302 -12.22 -11.77 -20.89
N GLY A 303 -12.08 -10.88 -19.91
CA GLY A 303 -12.56 -11.08 -18.53
C GLY A 303 -11.53 -11.76 -17.61
N GLU A 304 -10.39 -12.15 -18.12
CA GLU A 304 -9.31 -12.76 -17.39
C GLU A 304 -8.18 -11.75 -17.11
N ILE A 305 -7.17 -12.16 -16.34
CA ILE A 305 -5.97 -11.34 -16.15
C ILE A 305 -5.19 -11.30 -17.47
N GLY A 306 -5.04 -10.10 -18.02
CA GLY A 306 -4.37 -9.95 -19.31
C GLY A 306 -2.87 -10.24 -19.27
N PRO A 307 -2.28 -10.60 -20.43
CA PRO A 307 -0.86 -11.01 -20.54
C PRO A 307 0.11 -9.89 -20.18
N VAL A 308 -0.23 -8.62 -20.45
CA VAL A 308 0.61 -7.47 -20.09
C VAL A 308 0.69 -7.34 -18.57
N THR A 309 -0.43 -7.41 -17.87
CA THR A 309 -0.50 -7.41 -16.39
C THR A 309 0.34 -8.53 -15.79
N GLN A 310 0.20 -9.76 -16.33
CA GLN A 310 0.95 -10.93 -15.85
C GLN A 310 2.46 -10.76 -16.06
N SER A 311 2.87 -10.29 -17.23
CA SER A 311 4.27 -10.04 -17.57
C SER A 311 4.91 -9.00 -16.66
N LEU A 312 4.27 -7.83 -16.49
CA LEU A 312 4.78 -6.76 -15.63
C LEU A 312 4.85 -7.19 -14.16
N ARG A 313 3.84 -7.92 -13.68
CA ARG A 313 3.87 -8.47 -12.31
C ARG A 313 5.06 -9.42 -12.14
N LYS A 314 5.26 -10.35 -13.07
CA LYS A 314 6.37 -11.29 -13.02
C LYS A 314 7.73 -10.60 -13.02
N GLN A 315 7.91 -9.58 -13.87
CA GLN A 315 9.15 -8.81 -13.93
C GLN A 315 9.45 -8.08 -12.61
N LEU A 316 8.45 -7.38 -12.04
CA LEU A 316 8.64 -6.66 -10.79
C LEU A 316 8.91 -7.62 -9.62
N VAL A 317 8.19 -8.75 -9.54
CA VAL A 317 8.41 -9.77 -8.51
C VAL A 317 9.83 -10.34 -8.64
N ALA A 318 10.31 -10.63 -9.85
CA ALA A 318 11.66 -11.15 -10.08
C ALA A 318 12.74 -10.17 -9.57
N ILE A 319 12.54 -8.85 -9.70
CA ILE A 319 13.44 -7.85 -9.10
C ILE A 319 13.32 -7.90 -7.57
N GLN A 320 12.10 -7.89 -7.02
CA GLN A 320 11.85 -7.87 -5.58
C GLN A 320 12.44 -9.09 -4.85
N THR A 321 12.45 -10.25 -5.49
CA THR A 321 12.98 -11.50 -4.94
C THR A 321 14.46 -11.74 -5.28
N GLY A 322 15.09 -10.81 -6.02
CA GLY A 322 16.47 -10.96 -6.45
C GLY A 322 16.69 -12.05 -7.53
N GLU A 323 15.62 -12.51 -8.19
CA GLU A 323 15.71 -13.40 -9.35
C GLU A 323 16.20 -12.68 -10.60
N ALA A 324 15.84 -11.41 -10.76
CA ALA A 324 16.39 -10.51 -11.74
C ALA A 324 17.33 -9.50 -11.08
N ALA A 325 18.34 -9.05 -11.83
CA ALA A 325 19.30 -8.05 -11.34
C ALA A 325 18.59 -6.72 -11.01
N ASP A 326 18.90 -6.17 -9.85
CA ASP A 326 18.48 -4.83 -9.46
C ASP A 326 19.45 -3.79 -10.05
N THR A 327 19.14 -3.31 -11.24
CA THR A 327 19.96 -2.29 -11.94
C THR A 327 19.65 -0.86 -11.45
N ARG A 328 18.70 -0.71 -10.52
CA ARG A 328 18.20 0.59 -10.06
C ARG A 328 18.52 0.89 -8.60
N GLY A 329 19.12 -0.05 -7.89
CA GLY A 329 19.39 0.09 -6.46
C GLY A 329 18.11 0.15 -5.61
N TRP A 330 17.08 -0.61 -5.99
CA TRP A 330 15.80 -0.67 -5.27
C TRP A 330 15.81 -1.63 -4.09
N LEU A 331 16.75 -2.56 -4.07
CA LEU A 331 16.92 -3.53 -3.01
C LEU A 331 18.02 -3.09 -2.04
N GLU A 332 17.66 -2.93 -0.79
CA GLU A 332 18.61 -2.73 0.29
C GLU A 332 18.78 -4.03 1.06
N ARG A 333 19.98 -4.56 1.12
CA ARG A 333 20.32 -5.79 1.85
C ARG A 333 20.39 -5.51 3.35
N VAL A 334 19.81 -6.40 4.19
CA VAL A 334 19.70 -6.25 5.65
C VAL A 334 20.44 -7.35 6.41
#